data_74e20a1614cc64d0bd5c9d48983d76e6
#
_entry.id   74e20a1614cc64d0bd5c9d48983d76e6
#
_cell.length_a   1.000
_cell.length_b   1.000
_cell.length_c   1.000
_cell.angle_alpha   90.00
_cell.angle_beta   90.00
_cell.angle_gamma   90.00
#
_symmetry.space_group_name_H-M   'P 1'
#
loop_
_entity.id
_entity.type
_entity.pdbx_description
1 polymer ?
#
loop_
_entity_poly.entity_id
_entity_poly.type
_entity_poly.pdbx_seq_one_letter_code
_entity_poly.pdbx_strand_id
1 'polypeptide(L)'
;ETVRQLRKEPSYTIRFGSEREPLKVDNYTAYTITDERAITNIAQAERIFISVGADHVAELLPFLQAALQERDRRSLDILVAENGIQPSSPLAVLRSDSRIHLSEAVIFCTTLGQRDSLDIFSENLDHLPYDSVALGHELPLYGFVQETHFSDLLERKIYTYNCISACIAYLGYEKGYTDYAEAANDIEITEKIKRIAEVINRCITTVYNVSMQEQTAFSEMAIRKFQNRNIKDTVARNVRDVERKLK
;
A
#
# COMPACT_ATOMS: atom_id res chain seq x y z
N GLU A 1 -20.07 -7.30 5.36
CA GLU A 1 -19.72 -8.04 6.59
C GLU A 1 -18.83 -7.19 7.50
N THR A 2 -17.68 -6.75 7.05
CA THR A 2 -16.70 -5.97 7.86
C THR A 2 -17.29 -4.72 8.49
N VAL A 3 -18.06 -3.91 7.75
CA VAL A 3 -18.72 -2.71 8.31
C VAL A 3 -19.71 -3.07 9.41
N ARG A 4 -20.43 -4.20 9.27
CA ARG A 4 -21.35 -4.67 10.31
C ARG A 4 -20.62 -5.06 11.59
N GLN A 5 -19.47 -5.71 11.47
CA GLN A 5 -18.62 -6.06 12.62
C GLN A 5 -18.03 -4.80 13.26
N LEU A 6 -17.44 -3.87 12.48
CA LEU A 6 -16.91 -2.59 12.97
C LEU A 6 -17.97 -1.75 13.72
N ARG A 7 -19.25 -1.84 13.35
CA ARG A 7 -20.34 -1.15 14.07
C ARG A 7 -20.71 -1.80 15.40
N LYS A 8 -20.41 -3.08 15.58
CA LYS A 8 -20.73 -3.84 16.79
C LYS A 8 -19.58 -3.80 17.79
N GLU A 9 -18.36 -3.86 17.31
CA GLU A 9 -17.17 -3.91 18.13
C GLU A 9 -16.70 -2.49 18.48
N PRO A 10 -16.46 -2.17 19.76
CA PRO A 10 -16.01 -0.85 20.17
C PRO A 10 -14.55 -0.59 19.80
N SER A 11 -13.79 -1.63 19.48
CA SER A 11 -12.36 -1.53 19.14
C SER A 11 -11.87 -2.77 18.42
N TYR A 12 -10.72 -2.65 17.76
CA TYR A 12 -9.94 -3.77 17.25
C TYR A 12 -8.45 -3.53 17.54
N THR A 13 -7.61 -4.55 17.30
CA THR A 13 -6.19 -4.50 17.63
C THR A 13 -5.34 -4.67 16.39
N ILE A 14 -4.33 -3.82 16.25
CA ILE A 14 -3.24 -4.01 15.29
C ILE A 14 -2.06 -4.63 16.04
N ARG A 15 -1.61 -5.82 15.58
CA ARG A 15 -0.52 -6.58 16.17
C ARG A 15 0.71 -6.52 15.27
N PHE A 16 1.87 -6.28 15.87
CA PHE A 16 3.14 -6.12 15.17
C PHE A 16 4.12 -7.29 15.43
N GLY A 17 3.60 -8.47 15.74
CA GLY A 17 4.42 -9.60 16.17
C GLY A 17 5.14 -9.29 17.48
N SER A 18 6.46 -9.53 17.51
CA SER A 18 7.33 -9.20 18.65
C SER A 18 8.03 -7.84 18.52
N GLU A 19 7.76 -7.09 17.45
CA GLU A 19 8.50 -5.86 17.13
C GLU A 19 7.99 -4.65 17.91
N ARG A 20 6.73 -4.66 18.28
CA ARG A 20 6.06 -3.56 18.98
C ARG A 20 4.86 -4.05 19.77
N GLU A 21 4.53 -3.34 20.86
CA GLU A 21 3.28 -3.55 21.59
C GLU A 21 2.06 -3.34 20.67
N PRO A 22 1.02 -4.17 20.85
CA PRO A 22 -0.20 -4.05 20.06
C PRO A 22 -0.85 -2.67 20.21
N LEU A 23 -1.37 -2.15 19.11
CA LEU A 23 -2.10 -0.88 19.08
C LEU A 23 -3.60 -1.16 19.08
N LYS A 24 -4.31 -0.66 20.09
CA LYS A 24 -5.77 -0.65 20.14
C LYS A 24 -6.32 0.52 19.33
N VAL A 25 -7.26 0.24 18.45
CA VAL A 25 -8.02 1.24 17.68
C VAL A 25 -9.45 1.25 18.18
N ASP A 26 -9.89 2.35 18.81
CA ASP A 26 -11.22 2.50 19.43
C ASP A 26 -11.91 3.84 19.11
N ASN A 27 -11.26 4.69 18.33
CA ASN A 27 -11.82 5.97 17.90
C ASN A 27 -12.11 5.94 16.39
N TYR A 28 -13.21 5.28 16.00
CA TYR A 28 -13.64 5.20 14.61
C TYR A 28 -15.15 5.12 14.48
N THR A 29 -15.66 5.45 13.29
CA THR A 29 -17.06 5.21 12.90
C THR A 29 -17.07 4.55 11.53
N ALA A 30 -17.87 3.50 11.35
CA ALA A 30 -17.90 2.71 10.13
C ALA A 30 -19.20 2.94 9.34
N TYR A 31 -19.05 3.27 8.06
CA TYR A 31 -20.16 3.46 7.11
C TYR A 31 -19.96 2.55 5.89
N THR A 32 -21.05 2.11 5.29
CA THR A 32 -21.01 1.64 3.90
C THR A 32 -20.98 2.84 2.97
N ILE A 33 -20.42 2.69 1.79
CA ILE A 33 -20.36 3.79 0.81
C ILE A 33 -21.76 4.25 0.37
N THR A 34 -22.78 3.41 0.51
CA THR A 34 -24.19 3.70 0.20
C THR A 34 -24.95 4.37 1.37
N ASP A 35 -24.32 4.56 2.52
CA ASP A 35 -24.93 5.25 3.65
C ASP A 35 -24.89 6.77 3.40
N GLU A 36 -26.02 7.46 3.47
CA GLU A 36 -26.08 8.92 3.29
C GLU A 36 -25.10 9.67 4.21
N ARG A 37 -24.91 9.17 5.44
CA ARG A 37 -23.94 9.73 6.38
C ARG A 37 -22.50 9.59 5.90
N ALA A 38 -22.19 8.62 5.04
CA ALA A 38 -20.85 8.52 4.45
C ALA A 38 -20.56 9.73 3.56
N ILE A 39 -21.51 10.14 2.71
CA ILE A 39 -21.38 11.32 1.84
C ILE A 39 -21.19 12.58 2.68
N THR A 40 -22.01 12.79 3.71
CA THR A 40 -21.90 13.95 4.61
C THR A 40 -20.54 13.96 5.33
N ASN A 41 -20.03 12.81 5.81
CA ASN A 41 -18.72 12.74 6.44
C ASN A 41 -17.58 13.02 5.45
N ILE A 42 -17.67 12.50 4.23
CA ILE A 42 -16.71 12.81 3.15
C ILE A 42 -16.73 14.32 2.84
N ALA A 43 -17.91 14.92 2.77
CA ALA A 43 -18.05 16.36 2.53
C ALA A 43 -17.42 17.23 3.62
N GLN A 44 -17.36 16.74 4.84
CA GLN A 44 -16.77 17.44 6.00
C GLN A 44 -15.31 17.09 6.26
N ALA A 45 -14.80 16.03 5.65
CA ALA A 45 -13.42 15.57 5.87
C ALA A 45 -12.40 16.60 5.38
N GLU A 46 -11.30 16.74 6.11
CA GLU A 46 -10.13 17.51 5.64
C GLU A 46 -9.22 16.64 4.77
N ARG A 47 -9.20 15.32 5.03
CA ARG A 47 -8.36 14.35 4.34
C ARG A 47 -9.11 13.05 4.09
N ILE A 48 -8.86 12.46 2.94
CA ILE A 48 -9.38 11.14 2.55
C ILE A 48 -8.21 10.26 2.14
N PHE A 49 -8.11 9.07 2.73
CA PHE A 49 -7.19 8.03 2.30
C PHE A 49 -7.99 6.93 1.60
N ILE A 50 -7.60 6.60 0.36
CA ILE A 50 -8.24 5.58 -0.46
C ILE A 50 -7.33 4.36 -0.52
N SER A 51 -7.84 3.22 -0.03
CA SER A 51 -7.18 1.92 -0.07
C SER A 51 -8.24 0.83 -0.24
N VAL A 52 -8.76 0.69 -1.45
CA VAL A 52 -9.89 -0.19 -1.82
C VAL A 52 -9.51 -1.27 -2.83
N GLY A 53 -8.24 -1.29 -3.24
CA GLY A 53 -7.74 -2.01 -4.41
C GLY A 53 -7.80 -1.12 -5.66
N ALA A 54 -6.70 -1.08 -6.42
CA ALA A 54 -6.56 -0.17 -7.57
C ALA A 54 -7.73 -0.29 -8.57
N ASP A 55 -8.23 -1.51 -8.78
CA ASP A 55 -9.34 -1.80 -9.70
C ASP A 55 -10.68 -1.19 -9.26
N HIS A 56 -10.83 -0.83 -7.99
CA HIS A 56 -12.07 -0.27 -7.42
C HIS A 56 -12.03 1.25 -7.22
N VAL A 57 -10.90 1.90 -7.48
CA VAL A 57 -10.77 3.36 -7.28
C VAL A 57 -11.78 4.14 -8.12
N ALA A 58 -12.02 3.71 -9.37
CA ALA A 58 -12.99 4.35 -10.26
C ALA A 58 -14.43 4.35 -9.70
N GLU A 59 -14.80 3.33 -8.93
CA GLU A 59 -16.14 3.19 -8.35
C GLU A 59 -16.43 4.27 -7.30
N LEU A 60 -15.40 4.91 -6.75
CA LEU A 60 -15.56 5.97 -5.74
C LEU A 60 -15.92 7.32 -6.34
N LEU A 61 -15.68 7.54 -7.63
CA LEU A 61 -15.86 8.85 -8.26
C LEU A 61 -17.27 9.44 -8.07
N PRO A 62 -18.38 8.71 -8.27
CA PRO A 62 -19.72 9.27 -8.08
C PRO A 62 -19.98 9.73 -6.64
N PHE A 63 -19.47 8.99 -5.65
CA PHE A 63 -19.63 9.32 -4.23
C PHE A 63 -18.82 10.55 -3.83
N LEU A 64 -17.59 10.65 -4.33
CA LEU A 64 -16.75 11.83 -4.13
C LEU A 64 -17.37 13.07 -4.77
N GLN A 65 -17.89 12.96 -5.99
CA GLN A 65 -18.58 14.05 -6.67
C GLN A 65 -19.84 14.51 -5.90
N ALA A 66 -20.64 13.58 -5.40
CA ALA A 66 -21.81 13.91 -4.57
C ALA A 66 -21.40 14.66 -3.29
N ALA A 67 -20.37 14.18 -2.60
CA ALA A 67 -19.85 14.84 -1.41
C ALA A 67 -19.29 16.24 -1.69
N LEU A 68 -18.65 16.43 -2.85
CA LEU A 68 -18.13 17.75 -3.25
C LEU A 68 -19.23 18.78 -3.54
N GLN A 69 -20.43 18.35 -3.92
CA GLN A 69 -21.59 19.23 -4.07
C GLN A 69 -22.09 19.76 -2.71
N GLU A 70 -21.99 18.95 -1.66
CA GLU A 70 -22.35 19.33 -0.29
C GLU A 70 -21.23 20.09 0.44
N ARG A 71 -20.01 20.06 -0.08
CA ARG A 71 -18.82 20.63 0.56
C ARG A 71 -18.78 22.14 0.45
N ASP A 72 -18.43 22.79 1.55
CA ASP A 72 -18.12 24.20 1.60
C ASP A 72 -16.81 24.57 0.84
N ARG A 73 -16.25 25.75 1.09
CA ARG A 73 -15.05 26.24 0.39
C ARG A 73 -13.72 25.66 0.92
N ARG A 74 -13.74 24.77 1.93
CA ARG A 74 -12.51 24.18 2.50
C ARG A 74 -11.83 23.26 1.49
N SER A 75 -10.51 23.26 1.52
CA SER A 75 -9.71 22.32 0.74
C SER A 75 -9.89 20.87 1.21
N LEU A 76 -9.60 19.91 0.35
CA LEU A 76 -9.66 18.49 0.63
C LEU A 76 -8.44 17.79 0.04
N ASP A 77 -7.68 17.15 0.90
CA ASP A 77 -6.59 16.28 0.47
C ASP A 77 -7.14 14.86 0.21
N ILE A 78 -6.88 14.33 -0.96
CA ILE A 78 -7.22 12.94 -1.32
C ILE A 78 -5.92 12.22 -1.66
N LEU A 79 -5.58 11.19 -0.87
CA LEU A 79 -4.42 10.35 -1.10
C LEU A 79 -4.88 8.94 -1.50
N VAL A 80 -4.50 8.53 -2.69
CA VAL A 80 -4.75 7.17 -3.20
C VAL A 80 -3.54 6.30 -2.85
N ALA A 81 -3.69 5.47 -1.83
CA ALA A 81 -2.66 4.58 -1.30
C ALA A 81 -2.86 3.16 -1.84
N GLU A 82 -2.50 2.95 -3.10
CA GLU A 82 -2.72 1.68 -3.82
C GLU A 82 -1.44 1.17 -4.49
N ASN A 83 -1.41 -0.13 -4.73
CA ASN A 83 -0.35 -0.76 -5.50
C ASN A 83 -0.71 -0.74 -7.00
N GLY A 84 -0.06 0.14 -7.76
CA GLY A 84 -0.29 0.28 -9.19
C GLY A 84 0.43 1.50 -9.75
N ILE A 85 0.50 1.60 -11.07
CA ILE A 85 1.01 2.78 -11.76
C ILE A 85 -0.16 3.76 -11.92
N GLN A 86 0.01 5.00 -11.43
CA GLN A 86 -1.01 6.06 -11.49
C GLN A 86 -2.40 5.63 -10.96
N PRO A 87 -2.50 5.07 -9.74
CA PRO A 87 -3.75 4.56 -9.22
C PRO A 87 -4.81 5.66 -9.02
N SER A 88 -4.42 6.93 -8.95
CA SER A 88 -5.34 8.08 -8.87
C SER A 88 -5.96 8.49 -10.20
N SER A 89 -5.47 7.97 -11.34
CA SER A 89 -5.92 8.39 -12.67
C SER A 89 -7.45 8.34 -12.89
N PRO A 90 -8.21 7.38 -12.34
CA PRO A 90 -9.67 7.38 -12.45
C PRO A 90 -10.35 8.58 -11.78
N LEU A 91 -9.66 9.22 -10.82
CA LEU A 91 -10.16 10.38 -10.08
C LEU A 91 -9.61 11.71 -10.63
N ALA A 92 -8.83 11.69 -11.71
CA ALA A 92 -8.14 12.88 -12.24
C ALA A 92 -9.08 14.05 -12.57
N VAL A 93 -10.34 13.76 -12.93
CA VAL A 93 -11.38 14.79 -13.19
C VAL A 93 -11.63 15.68 -11.98
N LEU A 94 -11.39 15.19 -10.75
CA LEU A 94 -11.56 15.98 -9.52
C LEU A 94 -10.55 17.12 -9.40
N ARG A 95 -9.40 17.07 -10.11
CA ARG A 95 -8.41 18.15 -10.14
C ARG A 95 -8.93 19.45 -10.79
N SER A 96 -10.07 19.40 -11.48
CA SER A 96 -10.71 20.60 -12.00
C SER A 96 -11.31 21.50 -10.91
N ASP A 97 -11.56 20.95 -9.73
CA ASP A 97 -11.99 21.70 -8.55
C ASP A 97 -10.75 22.16 -7.76
N SER A 98 -10.53 23.47 -7.71
CA SER A 98 -9.36 24.06 -7.04
C SER A 98 -9.28 23.79 -5.53
N ARG A 99 -10.32 23.26 -4.92
CA ARG A 99 -10.34 22.84 -3.52
C ARG A 99 -9.68 21.46 -3.32
N ILE A 100 -9.48 20.70 -4.41
CA ILE A 100 -9.04 19.30 -4.32
C ILE A 100 -7.56 19.18 -4.57
N HIS A 101 -6.86 18.60 -3.62
CA HIS A 101 -5.47 18.18 -3.72
C HIS A 101 -5.43 16.67 -3.84
N LEU A 102 -5.33 16.16 -5.07
CA LEU A 102 -5.31 14.72 -5.35
C LEU A 102 -3.88 14.24 -5.53
N SER A 103 -3.46 13.34 -4.66
CA SER A 103 -2.11 12.77 -4.61
C SER A 103 -2.16 11.24 -4.47
N GLU A 104 -0.99 10.63 -4.54
CA GLU A 104 -0.78 9.19 -4.38
C GLU A 104 0.18 8.93 -3.23
N ALA A 105 0.07 7.72 -2.63
CA ALA A 105 1.02 7.23 -1.65
C ALA A 105 1.40 5.78 -1.95
N VAL A 106 2.64 5.40 -1.66
CA VAL A 106 3.15 4.05 -1.91
C VAL A 106 3.27 3.26 -0.61
N ILE A 107 2.58 2.09 -0.59
CA ILE A 107 2.54 1.23 0.59
C ILE A 107 3.68 0.20 0.52
N PHE A 108 4.57 0.23 1.50
CA PHE A 108 5.60 -0.79 1.70
C PHE A 108 5.20 -1.83 2.77
N CYS A 109 4.29 -1.47 3.65
CA CYS A 109 3.84 -2.32 4.75
C CYS A 109 2.96 -3.48 4.24
N THR A 110 3.15 -4.68 4.81
CA THR A 110 2.24 -5.80 4.64
C THR A 110 1.31 -5.87 5.83
N THR A 111 -0.01 -5.92 5.56
CA THR A 111 -1.04 -6.15 6.56
C THR A 111 -1.85 -7.40 6.21
N LEU A 112 -2.21 -8.18 7.23
CA LEU A 112 -2.98 -9.41 7.09
C LEU A 112 -4.14 -9.38 8.07
N GLY A 113 -5.37 -9.43 7.54
CA GLY A 113 -6.56 -9.63 8.37
C GLY A 113 -6.64 -11.06 8.90
N GLN A 114 -7.27 -11.23 10.05
CA GLN A 114 -7.62 -12.53 10.59
C GLN A 114 -9.02 -12.94 10.12
N ARG A 115 -9.20 -14.23 9.92
CA ARG A 115 -10.53 -14.77 9.63
C ARG A 115 -11.44 -14.61 10.86
N ASP A 116 -12.65 -14.13 10.63
CA ASP A 116 -13.69 -13.94 11.66
C ASP A 116 -13.28 -12.96 12.79
N SER A 117 -12.32 -12.07 12.54
CA SER A 117 -11.85 -11.05 13.48
C SER A 117 -11.61 -9.73 12.77
N LEU A 118 -11.72 -8.63 13.51
CA LEU A 118 -11.30 -7.30 13.06
C LEU A 118 -9.80 -7.04 13.33
N ASP A 119 -9.15 -7.89 14.12
CA ASP A 119 -7.73 -7.74 14.42
C ASP A 119 -6.89 -7.89 13.16
N ILE A 120 -5.83 -7.10 13.08
CA ILE A 120 -4.92 -7.03 11.94
C ILE A 120 -3.51 -7.37 12.42
N PHE A 121 -2.81 -8.23 11.67
CA PHE A 121 -1.37 -8.35 11.76
C PHE A 121 -0.72 -7.39 10.77
N SER A 122 0.26 -6.61 11.22
CA SER A 122 0.98 -5.63 10.42
C SER A 122 2.48 -5.72 10.67
N GLU A 123 3.27 -5.39 9.68
CA GLU A 123 4.66 -5.02 9.89
C GLU A 123 4.72 -3.71 10.69
N ASN A 124 5.76 -3.56 11.53
CA ASN A 124 6.02 -2.32 12.24
C ASN A 124 6.78 -1.36 11.30
N LEU A 125 6.08 -0.80 10.34
CA LEU A 125 6.62 0.15 9.38
C LEU A 125 5.79 1.43 9.41
N ASP A 126 6.42 2.51 9.86
CA ASP A 126 5.84 3.85 9.99
C ASP A 126 6.33 4.80 8.88
N HIS A 127 6.42 4.29 7.66
CA HIS A 127 6.96 4.99 6.51
C HIS A 127 5.99 4.88 5.34
N LEU A 128 5.30 5.98 5.02
CA LEU A 128 4.37 6.10 3.91
C LEU A 128 4.77 7.27 2.99
N PRO A 129 5.60 7.04 1.97
CA PRO A 129 5.93 8.06 0.98
C PRO A 129 4.71 8.46 0.18
N TYR A 130 4.56 9.76 -0.07
CA TYR A 130 3.49 10.32 -0.89
C TYR A 130 4.02 11.35 -1.88
N ASP A 131 3.31 11.54 -2.99
CA ASP A 131 3.61 12.56 -4.00
C ASP A 131 3.31 13.96 -3.43
N SER A 132 4.36 14.59 -2.90
CA SER A 132 4.26 15.92 -2.31
C SER A 132 4.08 17.02 -3.35
N VAL A 133 4.52 16.78 -4.60
CA VAL A 133 4.36 17.74 -5.71
C VAL A 133 2.89 17.77 -6.14
N ALA A 134 2.27 16.61 -6.33
CA ALA A 134 0.85 16.54 -6.69
C ALA A 134 -0.07 17.05 -5.57
N LEU A 135 0.31 16.86 -4.30
CA LEU A 135 -0.45 17.39 -3.16
C LEU A 135 -0.32 18.91 -3.04
N GLY A 136 0.86 19.47 -3.33
CA GLY A 136 1.15 20.90 -3.30
C GLY A 136 1.50 21.48 -1.93
N HIS A 137 1.50 20.67 -0.87
CA HIS A 137 1.87 21.05 0.48
C HIS A 137 2.32 19.84 1.33
N GLU A 138 2.87 20.12 2.49
CA GLU A 138 3.29 19.09 3.44
C GLU A 138 2.09 18.56 4.23
N LEU A 139 2.08 17.21 4.44
CA LEU A 139 1.17 16.57 5.38
C LEU A 139 1.84 16.48 6.75
N PRO A 140 1.35 17.19 7.77
CA PRO A 140 1.91 17.15 9.12
C PRO A 140 1.40 15.91 9.88
N LEU A 141 1.59 14.73 9.30
CA LEU A 141 1.17 13.45 9.87
C LEU A 141 2.40 12.56 10.09
N TYR A 142 2.45 11.93 11.27
CA TYR A 142 3.52 10.99 11.59
C TYR A 142 3.58 9.82 10.59
N GLY A 143 4.79 9.49 10.15
CA GLY A 143 5.03 8.41 9.19
C GLY A 143 4.83 8.79 7.72
N PHE A 144 4.27 9.97 7.41
CA PHE A 144 4.18 10.46 6.03
C PHE A 144 5.50 11.09 5.61
N VAL A 145 6.01 10.69 4.46
CA VAL A 145 7.29 11.16 3.92
C VAL A 145 7.09 11.79 2.57
N GLN A 146 7.52 13.04 2.43
CA GLN A 146 7.46 13.75 1.16
C GLN A 146 8.35 13.08 0.12
N GLU A 147 7.82 12.83 -1.07
CA GLU A 147 8.56 12.36 -2.22
C GLU A 147 8.29 13.29 -3.40
N THR A 148 9.37 13.88 -3.92
CA THR A 148 9.31 14.81 -5.06
C THR A 148 9.46 14.11 -6.41
N HIS A 149 10.03 12.91 -6.42
CA HIS A 149 10.17 12.03 -7.58
C HIS A 149 9.32 10.77 -7.39
N PHE A 150 8.06 10.97 -7.03
CA PHE A 150 7.17 9.88 -6.61
C PHE A 150 6.96 8.81 -7.67
N SER A 151 6.81 9.19 -8.94
CA SER A 151 6.67 8.22 -10.03
C SER A 151 7.87 7.28 -10.13
N ASP A 152 9.08 7.83 -9.99
CA ASP A 152 10.32 7.05 -10.03
C ASP A 152 10.39 6.08 -8.83
N LEU A 153 10.02 6.55 -7.62
CA LEU A 153 9.95 5.70 -6.43
C LEU A 153 8.94 4.55 -6.62
N LEU A 154 7.75 4.87 -7.16
CA LEU A 154 6.71 3.88 -7.39
C LEU A 154 7.15 2.80 -8.38
N GLU A 155 7.72 3.20 -9.52
CA GLU A 155 8.24 2.27 -10.51
C GLU A 155 9.42 1.45 -9.96
N ARG A 156 10.37 2.08 -9.26
CA ARG A 156 11.45 1.37 -8.56
C ARG A 156 10.92 0.33 -7.59
N LYS A 157 9.88 0.66 -6.82
CA LYS A 157 9.24 -0.28 -5.90
C LYS A 157 8.61 -1.45 -6.65
N ILE A 158 7.93 -1.21 -7.77
CA ILE A 158 7.30 -2.26 -8.58
C ILE A 158 8.37 -3.18 -9.15
N TYR A 159 9.38 -2.63 -9.80
CA TYR A 159 10.44 -3.42 -10.44
C TYR A 159 11.43 -4.05 -9.44
N THR A 160 11.49 -3.60 -8.19
CA THR A 160 12.34 -4.21 -7.17
C THR A 160 11.54 -5.06 -6.21
N TYR A 161 10.69 -4.48 -5.37
CA TYR A 161 9.94 -5.20 -4.34
C TYR A 161 8.95 -6.22 -4.93
N ASN A 162 8.11 -5.79 -5.87
CA ASN A 162 7.10 -6.68 -6.41
C ASN A 162 7.72 -7.77 -7.27
N CYS A 163 8.76 -7.46 -8.04
CA CYS A 163 9.49 -8.44 -8.85
C CYS A 163 10.19 -9.48 -7.95
N ILE A 164 10.94 -9.07 -6.93
CA ILE A 164 11.57 -9.99 -5.96
C ILE A 164 10.51 -10.85 -5.28
N SER A 165 9.41 -10.24 -4.83
CA SER A 165 8.31 -10.97 -4.20
C SER A 165 7.71 -12.02 -5.12
N ALA A 166 7.47 -11.70 -6.38
CA ALA A 166 6.94 -12.64 -7.36
C ALA A 166 7.90 -13.81 -7.60
N CYS A 167 9.21 -13.52 -7.74
CA CYS A 167 10.23 -14.56 -7.91
C CYS A 167 10.29 -15.52 -6.72
N ILE A 168 10.26 -15.00 -5.48
CA ILE A 168 10.20 -15.83 -4.28
C ILE A 168 8.96 -16.71 -4.29
N ALA A 169 7.79 -16.12 -4.61
CA ALA A 169 6.52 -16.84 -4.63
C ALA A 169 6.52 -17.99 -5.66
N TYR A 170 6.97 -17.73 -6.88
CA TYR A 170 6.98 -18.76 -7.93
C TYR A 170 7.99 -19.87 -7.66
N LEU A 171 9.20 -19.52 -7.23
CA LEU A 171 10.22 -20.51 -6.86
C LEU A 171 9.78 -21.31 -5.61
N GLY A 172 9.15 -20.65 -4.64
CA GLY A 172 8.58 -21.31 -3.48
C GLY A 172 7.44 -22.26 -3.83
N TYR A 173 6.57 -21.85 -4.75
CA TYR A 173 5.49 -22.71 -5.27
C TYR A 173 6.04 -23.96 -5.97
N GLU A 174 7.05 -23.79 -6.84
CA GLU A 174 7.72 -24.89 -7.55
C GLU A 174 8.34 -25.91 -6.56
N LYS A 175 8.90 -25.42 -5.44
CA LYS A 175 9.49 -26.27 -4.39
C LYS A 175 8.46 -26.80 -3.37
N GLY A 176 7.17 -26.46 -3.49
CA GLY A 176 6.09 -26.93 -2.63
C GLY A 176 5.99 -26.24 -1.28
N TYR A 177 6.59 -25.04 -1.11
CA TYR A 177 6.43 -24.25 0.10
C TYR A 177 4.99 -23.72 0.24
N THR A 178 4.48 -23.70 1.47
CA THR A 178 3.20 -23.10 1.82
C THR A 178 3.39 -21.75 2.53
N ASP A 179 4.38 -21.65 3.43
CA ASP A 179 4.76 -20.42 4.13
C ASP A 179 5.69 -19.60 3.24
N TYR A 180 5.36 -18.32 3.07
CA TYR A 180 6.10 -17.45 2.17
C TYR A 180 7.48 -17.08 2.74
N ALA A 181 7.58 -16.85 4.05
CA ALA A 181 8.85 -16.50 4.68
C ALA A 181 9.80 -17.71 4.72
N GLU A 182 9.27 -18.95 4.82
CA GLU A 182 10.09 -20.15 4.67
C GLU A 182 10.70 -20.23 3.26
N ALA A 183 9.91 -20.00 2.22
CA ALA A 183 10.41 -19.94 0.85
C ALA A 183 11.48 -18.85 0.68
N ALA A 184 11.26 -17.65 1.24
CA ALA A 184 12.19 -16.54 1.18
C ALA A 184 13.52 -16.79 1.93
N ASN A 185 13.53 -17.73 2.89
CA ASN A 185 14.70 -18.13 3.65
C ASN A 185 15.38 -19.43 3.12
N ASP A 186 14.81 -20.07 2.08
CA ASP A 186 15.48 -21.20 1.41
C ASP A 186 16.78 -20.73 0.75
N ILE A 187 17.85 -21.50 0.95
CA ILE A 187 19.21 -21.13 0.50
C ILE A 187 19.27 -20.98 -1.02
N GLU A 188 18.71 -21.95 -1.77
CA GLU A 188 18.75 -21.91 -3.23
C GLU A 188 17.91 -20.77 -3.81
N ILE A 189 16.74 -20.53 -3.21
CA ILE A 189 15.87 -19.39 -3.59
C ILE A 189 16.59 -18.09 -3.30
N THR A 190 17.16 -17.93 -2.11
CA THR A 190 17.90 -16.73 -1.70
C THR A 190 19.07 -16.43 -2.64
N GLU A 191 19.85 -17.44 -3.05
CA GLU A 191 20.94 -17.25 -4.00
C GLU A 191 20.43 -16.81 -5.40
N LYS A 192 19.34 -17.40 -5.88
CA LYS A 192 18.71 -16.98 -7.15
C LYS A 192 18.21 -15.53 -7.05
N ILE A 193 17.55 -15.19 -5.94
CA ILE A 193 17.02 -13.83 -5.71
C ILE A 193 18.14 -12.79 -5.67
N LYS A 194 19.28 -13.07 -5.03
CA LYS A 194 20.43 -12.16 -5.03
C LYS A 194 20.92 -11.85 -6.45
N ARG A 195 21.04 -12.89 -7.30
CA ARG A 195 21.45 -12.69 -8.72
C ARG A 195 20.42 -11.90 -9.50
N ILE A 196 19.12 -12.15 -9.28
CA ILE A 196 18.03 -11.36 -9.90
C ILE A 196 18.11 -9.90 -9.44
N ALA A 197 18.32 -9.66 -8.14
CA ALA A 197 18.44 -8.31 -7.58
C ALA A 197 19.63 -7.54 -8.17
N GLU A 198 20.78 -8.20 -8.43
CA GLU A 198 21.93 -7.58 -9.12
C GLU A 198 21.56 -7.10 -10.53
N VAL A 199 20.76 -7.88 -11.27
CA VAL A 199 20.28 -7.49 -12.61
C VAL A 199 19.31 -6.32 -12.50
N ILE A 200 18.33 -6.40 -11.59
CA ILE A 200 17.38 -5.33 -11.33
C ILE A 200 18.11 -4.04 -10.98
N ASN A 201 19.08 -4.10 -10.05
CA ASN A 201 19.83 -2.93 -9.60
C ASN A 201 20.56 -2.23 -10.76
N ARG A 202 21.19 -2.99 -11.65
CA ARG A 202 21.82 -2.43 -12.84
C ARG A 202 20.81 -1.78 -13.79
N CYS A 203 19.67 -2.42 -14.04
CA CYS A 203 18.64 -1.85 -14.89
C CYS A 203 18.08 -0.55 -14.30
N ILE A 204 17.72 -0.57 -13.02
CA ILE A 204 17.15 0.60 -12.32
C ILE A 204 18.12 1.78 -12.34
N THR A 205 19.40 1.58 -12.04
CA THR A 205 20.39 2.67 -12.03
C THR A 205 20.72 3.21 -13.43
N THR A 206 20.33 2.51 -14.48
CA THR A 206 20.47 3.00 -15.87
C THR A 206 19.32 3.92 -16.26
N VAL A 207 18.13 3.70 -15.67
CA VAL A 207 16.89 4.40 -16.04
C VAL A 207 16.60 5.58 -15.09
N TYR A 208 16.80 5.36 -13.80
CA TYR A 208 16.47 6.34 -12.75
C TYR A 208 17.75 6.97 -12.20
N ASN A 209 17.64 8.24 -11.80
CA ASN A 209 18.75 8.98 -11.18
C ASN A 209 18.98 8.54 -9.72
N VAL A 210 19.44 7.31 -9.53
CA VAL A 210 19.76 6.73 -8.23
C VAL A 210 21.10 6.04 -8.29
N SER A 211 21.87 6.13 -7.20
CA SER A 211 23.17 5.46 -7.12
C SER A 211 23.01 3.93 -6.97
N MET A 212 24.01 3.19 -7.44
CA MET A 212 24.07 1.73 -7.25
C MET A 212 23.99 1.36 -5.76
N GLN A 213 24.60 2.14 -4.88
CA GLN A 213 24.59 1.91 -3.45
C GLN A 213 23.18 2.02 -2.87
N GLU A 214 22.45 3.07 -3.21
CA GLU A 214 21.06 3.27 -2.77
C GLU A 214 20.13 2.18 -3.31
N GLN A 215 20.27 1.83 -4.59
CA GLN A 215 19.43 0.80 -5.19
C GLN A 215 19.75 -0.58 -4.63
N THR A 216 21.02 -0.89 -4.34
CA THR A 216 21.41 -2.14 -3.66
C THR A 216 20.79 -2.21 -2.26
N ALA A 217 20.91 -1.13 -1.47
CA ALA A 217 20.28 -1.07 -0.15
C ALA A 217 18.75 -1.26 -0.23
N PHE A 218 18.11 -0.68 -1.24
CA PHE A 218 16.68 -0.80 -1.47
C PHE A 218 16.24 -2.25 -1.78
N SER A 219 16.99 -2.96 -2.63
CA SER A 219 16.72 -4.37 -2.94
C SER A 219 17.02 -5.30 -1.77
N GLU A 220 18.06 -5.03 -0.98
CA GLU A 220 18.35 -5.77 0.25
C GLU A 220 17.26 -5.58 1.31
N MET A 221 16.71 -4.36 1.44
CA MET A 221 15.56 -4.11 2.32
C MET A 221 14.36 -4.95 1.89
N ALA A 222 14.09 -5.05 0.58
CA ALA A 222 13.03 -5.90 0.05
C ALA A 222 13.23 -7.38 0.42
N ILE A 223 14.45 -7.91 0.24
CA ILE A 223 14.77 -9.29 0.58
C ILE A 223 14.57 -9.53 2.09
N ARG A 224 15.14 -8.69 2.94
CA ARG A 224 14.99 -8.80 4.41
C ARG A 224 13.52 -8.75 4.84
N LYS A 225 12.73 -7.86 4.24
CA LYS A 225 11.30 -7.77 4.48
C LYS A 225 10.60 -9.11 4.22
N PHE A 226 10.84 -9.73 3.07
CA PHE A 226 10.18 -10.99 2.70
C PHE A 226 10.67 -12.19 3.53
N GLN A 227 11.85 -12.10 4.13
CA GLN A 227 12.40 -13.09 5.06
C GLN A 227 11.86 -12.96 6.49
N ASN A 228 11.07 -11.91 6.78
CA ASN A 228 10.51 -11.68 8.11
C ASN A 228 9.46 -12.74 8.47
N ARG A 229 9.80 -13.62 9.40
CA ARG A 229 8.95 -14.74 9.86
C ARG A 229 7.81 -14.30 10.78
N ASN A 230 7.79 -13.04 11.23
CA ASN A 230 6.70 -12.50 12.03
C ASN A 230 5.42 -12.29 11.19
N ILE A 231 5.57 -12.13 9.88
CA ILE A 231 4.45 -11.98 8.95
C ILE A 231 4.08 -13.35 8.40
N LYS A 232 2.92 -13.88 8.80
CA LYS A 232 2.41 -15.17 8.40
C LYS A 232 1.68 -15.11 7.06
N ASP A 233 2.44 -14.89 5.99
CA ASP A 233 1.92 -14.86 4.63
C ASP A 233 2.08 -16.22 3.93
N THR A 234 1.31 -16.46 2.87
CA THR A 234 1.34 -17.74 2.15
C THR A 234 1.86 -17.58 0.73
N VAL A 235 2.56 -18.60 0.23
CA VAL A 235 2.95 -18.69 -1.17
C VAL A 235 1.71 -18.65 -2.06
N ALA A 236 0.65 -19.36 -1.71
CA ALA A 236 -0.61 -19.41 -2.46
C ALA A 236 -1.26 -18.03 -2.67
N ARG A 237 -1.16 -17.10 -1.68
CA ARG A 237 -1.66 -15.74 -1.84
C ARG A 237 -0.80 -14.94 -2.83
N ASN A 238 0.50 -15.15 -2.80
CA ASN A 238 1.45 -14.37 -3.60
C ASN A 238 1.58 -14.84 -5.05
N VAL A 239 1.21 -16.08 -5.39
CA VAL A 239 1.19 -16.59 -6.77
C VAL A 239 -0.12 -16.31 -7.51
N ARG A 240 -1.13 -15.73 -6.86
CA ARG A 240 -2.40 -15.40 -7.53
C ARG A 240 -2.23 -14.26 -8.53
N ASP A 241 -3.14 -14.20 -9.51
CA ASP A 241 -3.24 -13.11 -10.50
C ASP A 241 -1.97 -12.94 -11.35
N VAL A 242 -1.41 -14.05 -11.83
CA VAL A 242 -0.18 -14.08 -12.64
C VAL A 242 -0.27 -13.15 -13.83
N GLU A 243 -1.38 -13.19 -14.58
CA GLU A 243 -1.56 -12.35 -15.75
C GLU A 243 -1.50 -10.86 -15.43
N ARG A 244 -2.13 -10.43 -14.33
CA ARG A 244 -2.10 -9.03 -13.89
C ARG A 244 -0.71 -8.60 -13.41
N LYS A 245 0.06 -9.52 -12.80
CA LYS A 245 1.40 -9.24 -12.25
C LYS A 245 2.51 -9.25 -13.30
N LEU A 246 2.31 -9.91 -14.43
CA LEU A 246 3.28 -10.05 -15.50
C LEU A 246 2.99 -9.13 -16.72
N LYS A 247 1.89 -8.42 -16.72
CA LYS A 247 1.56 -7.36 -17.68
C LYS A 247 2.04 -6.02 -17.18
#